data_e35b5ae3b394fb70dbe328fe27f64ba5
#
_entry.id   e35b5ae3b394fb70dbe328fe27f64ba5
#
_cell.length_a   1.000
_cell.length_b   1.000
_cell.length_c   1.000
_cell.angle_alpha   90.00
_cell.angle_beta   90.00
_cell.angle_gamma   90.00
#
_symmetry.space_group_name_H-M   'P 1'
#
loop_
_entity.id
_entity.type
_entity.pdbx_description
1 polymer ?
#
loop_
_entity_poly.entity_id
_entity_poly.type
_entity_poly.pdbx_seq_one_letter_code
_entity_poly.pdbx_strand_id
1 'polypeptide(L)'
;MIEAEFISKFDDADAVDMSDTTTNITEENIKELHILADRYPQAQSAIIPMLHLVQSIDGKVSGEGVRHIARILDLPEAVVLGVVTFYTMFHKEAVGKHLIGVCTTSLCAVMGGDMVYETVRKHLGLCLLYTSPSPRDRT
;
A
#
# COMPACT_ATOMS: atom_id res chain seq x y z
N MET A 1 17.99 20.46 -17.33
CA MET A 1 17.43 21.06 -16.11
C MET A 1 16.01 20.49 -15.80
N ILE A 2 15.70 19.28 -16.27
CA ILE A 2 14.40 18.59 -16.07
C ILE A 2 14.56 17.38 -15.12
N GLU A 3 15.77 16.92 -14.87
CA GLU A 3 16.03 15.68 -14.11
C GLU A 3 15.87 15.82 -12.58
N ALA A 4 16.13 16.98 -12.00
CA ALA A 4 16.09 17.14 -10.54
C ALA A 4 14.66 17.23 -9.98
N GLU A 5 13.71 17.80 -10.72
CA GLU A 5 12.29 17.84 -10.33
C GLU A 5 11.59 16.49 -10.48
N PHE A 6 12.08 15.66 -11.40
CA PHE A 6 11.53 14.34 -11.64
C PHE A 6 11.89 13.35 -10.51
N ILE A 7 13.11 13.46 -9.97
CA ILE A 7 13.61 12.60 -8.89
C ILE A 7 12.92 12.95 -7.56
N SER A 8 12.72 14.23 -7.25
CA SER A 8 12.08 14.64 -6.00
C SER A 8 10.61 14.21 -5.87
N LYS A 9 9.93 14.04 -6.99
CA LYS A 9 8.53 13.56 -7.01
C LYS A 9 8.40 12.04 -6.83
N PHE A 10 9.51 11.29 -7.00
CA PHE A 10 9.54 9.84 -6.83
C PHE A 10 9.70 9.43 -5.36
N ASP A 11 10.39 10.27 -4.57
CA ASP A 11 10.77 9.90 -3.20
C ASP A 11 9.62 10.08 -2.18
N ASP A 12 8.66 10.98 -2.43
CA ASP A 12 7.64 11.32 -1.45
C ASP A 12 6.31 10.53 -1.59
N ALA A 13 5.98 10.06 -2.79
CA ALA A 13 4.70 9.41 -3.05
C ALA A 13 4.66 7.90 -2.67
N ASP A 14 5.82 7.28 -2.50
CA ASP A 14 5.94 5.84 -2.23
C ASP A 14 6.30 5.50 -0.78
N ALA A 15 6.50 6.49 0.08
CA ALA A 15 6.80 6.28 1.49
C ALA A 15 5.53 6.27 2.35
N VAL A 16 5.45 5.33 3.31
CA VAL A 16 4.48 5.43 4.40
C VAL A 16 4.86 6.65 5.24
N ASP A 17 3.90 7.51 5.51
CA ASP A 17 4.12 8.62 6.42
C ASP A 17 4.31 8.09 7.84
N MET A 18 5.57 7.95 8.26
CA MET A 18 5.94 7.50 9.59
C MET A 18 5.66 8.54 10.68
N SER A 19 5.34 9.78 10.31
CA SER A 19 4.88 10.80 11.27
C SER A 19 3.39 10.64 11.63
N ASP A 20 2.64 9.89 10.80
CA ASP A 20 1.24 9.62 11.04
C ASP A 20 1.07 8.66 12.23
N THR A 21 0.58 9.21 13.32
CA THR A 21 0.24 8.49 14.56
C THR A 21 -1.25 8.17 14.65
N THR A 22 -2.01 8.50 13.59
CA THR A 22 -3.44 8.29 13.57
C THR A 22 -3.74 6.83 13.31
N THR A 23 -4.28 6.13 14.28
CA THR A 23 -4.71 4.75 14.15
C THR A 23 -5.98 4.49 14.94
N ASN A 24 -6.85 3.63 14.42
CA ASN A 24 -8.04 3.14 15.11
C ASN A 24 -7.80 1.76 15.75
N ILE A 25 -6.54 1.36 15.90
CA ILE A 25 -6.18 0.08 16.52
C ILE A 25 -6.55 0.11 17.99
N THR A 26 -7.49 -0.75 18.37
CA THR A 26 -7.93 -0.95 19.76
C THR A 26 -7.12 -2.05 20.45
N GLU A 27 -7.25 -2.18 21.78
CA GLU A 27 -6.61 -3.27 22.52
C GLU A 27 -7.08 -4.67 22.05
N GLU A 28 -8.29 -4.79 21.56
CA GLU A 28 -8.81 -6.03 20.98
C GLU A 28 -8.07 -6.39 19.70
N ASN A 29 -7.83 -5.41 18.84
CA ASN A 29 -7.08 -5.58 17.60
C ASN A 29 -5.62 -5.97 17.87
N ILE A 30 -5.02 -5.43 18.94
CA ILE A 30 -3.66 -5.82 19.38
C ILE A 30 -3.63 -7.30 19.79
N LYS A 31 -4.66 -7.79 20.49
CA LYS A 31 -4.77 -9.21 20.81
C LYS A 31 -4.89 -10.09 19.57
N GLU A 32 -5.67 -9.64 18.57
CA GLU A 32 -5.76 -10.32 17.28
C GLU A 32 -4.41 -10.36 16.55
N LEU A 33 -3.65 -9.26 16.58
CA LEU A 33 -2.30 -9.22 16.02
C LEU A 33 -1.38 -10.24 16.69
N HIS A 34 -1.44 -10.38 18.01
CA HIS A 34 -0.67 -11.41 18.73
C HIS A 34 -1.09 -12.82 18.33
N ILE A 35 -2.39 -13.12 18.24
CA ILE A 35 -2.90 -14.40 17.78
C ILE A 35 -2.43 -14.73 16.37
N LEU A 36 -2.37 -13.72 15.49
CA LEU A 36 -1.84 -13.90 14.15
C LEU A 36 -0.33 -14.19 14.16
N ALA A 37 0.43 -13.48 14.99
CA ALA A 37 1.87 -13.71 15.14
C ALA A 37 2.17 -15.16 15.58
N ASP A 38 1.43 -15.67 16.55
CA ASP A 38 1.62 -17.02 17.12
C ASP A 38 1.28 -18.16 16.14
N ARG A 39 0.54 -17.87 15.06
CA ARG A 39 0.22 -18.88 14.03
C ARG A 39 1.42 -19.24 13.14
N TYR A 40 2.43 -18.40 13.10
CA TYR A 40 3.56 -18.57 12.18
C TYR A 40 4.83 -18.91 12.94
N PRO A 41 5.59 -19.93 12.50
CA PRO A 41 6.83 -20.34 13.15
C PRO A 41 7.96 -19.30 13.00
N GLN A 42 7.83 -18.40 12.01
CA GLN A 42 8.77 -17.31 11.76
C GLN A 42 8.04 -15.97 11.83
N ALA A 43 8.56 -15.05 12.61
CA ALA A 43 7.98 -13.72 12.79
C ALA A 43 7.75 -12.97 11.46
N GLN A 44 8.70 -13.07 10.54
CA GLN A 44 8.59 -12.42 9.22
C GLN A 44 7.39 -12.91 8.39
N SER A 45 6.97 -14.16 8.57
CA SER A 45 5.85 -14.73 7.83
C SER A 45 4.50 -14.16 8.29
N ALA A 46 4.42 -13.62 9.49
CA ALA A 46 3.23 -12.98 10.04
C ALA A 46 3.02 -11.54 9.56
N ILE A 47 4.02 -10.90 8.95
CA ILE A 47 3.96 -9.48 8.56
C ILE A 47 2.76 -9.22 7.63
N ILE A 48 2.61 -10.00 6.56
CA ILE A 48 1.56 -9.79 5.55
C ILE A 48 0.15 -9.88 6.15
N PRO A 49 -0.24 -10.95 6.87
CA PRO A 49 -1.57 -11.02 7.46
C PRO A 49 -1.82 -9.94 8.52
N MET A 50 -0.80 -9.54 9.27
CA MET A 50 -0.92 -8.46 10.24
C MET A 50 -1.13 -7.09 9.56
N LEU A 51 -0.42 -6.83 8.45
CA LEU A 51 -0.63 -5.63 7.64
C LEU A 51 -2.04 -5.58 7.02
N HIS A 52 -2.59 -6.72 6.60
CA HIS A 52 -3.98 -6.78 6.13
C HIS A 52 -4.97 -6.42 7.24
N LEU A 53 -4.75 -6.89 8.46
CA LEU A 53 -5.58 -6.54 9.59
C LEU A 53 -5.53 -5.03 9.87
N VAL A 54 -4.32 -4.45 9.95
CA VAL A 54 -4.13 -3.01 10.14
C VAL A 54 -4.82 -2.21 9.04
N GLN A 55 -4.62 -2.59 7.78
CA GLN A 55 -5.26 -1.92 6.64
C GLN A 55 -6.79 -2.02 6.68
N SER A 56 -7.35 -3.13 7.16
CA SER A 56 -8.80 -3.29 7.28
C SER A 56 -9.41 -2.38 8.34
N ILE A 57 -8.63 -2.02 9.37
CA ILE A 57 -9.07 -1.16 10.48
C ILE A 57 -8.94 0.32 10.09
N ASP A 58 -7.80 0.71 9.55
CA ASP A 58 -7.47 2.11 9.26
C ASP A 58 -7.81 2.53 7.81
N GLY A 59 -8.14 1.57 6.92
CA GLY A 59 -8.34 1.81 5.49
C GLY A 59 -7.03 2.03 4.71
N LYS A 60 -5.92 2.16 5.41
CA LYS A 60 -4.54 2.30 4.90
C LYS A 60 -3.57 1.69 5.90
N VAL A 61 -2.32 1.53 5.49
CA VAL A 61 -1.24 1.16 6.43
C VAL A 61 -0.66 2.44 7.03
N SER A 62 -0.99 2.71 8.29
CA SER A 62 -0.49 3.86 9.06
C SER A 62 0.93 3.60 9.60
N GLY A 63 1.69 4.67 9.84
CA GLY A 63 3.01 4.57 10.48
C GLY A 63 2.96 3.92 11.87
N GLU A 64 1.91 4.21 12.65
CA GLU A 64 1.72 3.58 13.96
C GLU A 64 1.38 2.09 13.83
N GLY A 65 0.59 1.69 12.82
CA GLY A 65 0.34 0.28 12.51
C GLY A 65 1.63 -0.49 12.21
N VAL A 66 2.54 0.10 11.45
CA VAL A 66 3.87 -0.47 11.19
C VAL A 66 4.66 -0.66 12.49
N ARG A 67 4.66 0.35 13.39
CA ARG A 67 5.34 0.27 14.69
C ARG A 67 4.76 -0.81 15.60
N HIS A 68 3.42 -0.95 15.64
CA HIS A 68 2.78 -2.01 16.41
C HIS A 68 3.22 -3.40 15.94
N ILE A 69 3.20 -3.65 14.62
CA ILE A 69 3.64 -4.90 14.04
C ILE A 69 5.12 -5.17 14.35
N ALA A 70 5.98 -4.16 14.16
CA ALA A 70 7.41 -4.27 14.43
C ALA A 70 7.70 -4.64 15.90
N ARG A 71 7.00 -4.01 16.85
CA ARG A 71 7.12 -4.31 18.29
C ARG A 71 6.64 -5.72 18.63
N ILE A 72 5.48 -6.15 18.09
CA ILE A 72 4.91 -7.47 18.37
C ILE A 72 5.82 -8.58 17.84
N LEU A 73 6.41 -8.38 16.66
CA LEU A 73 7.27 -9.38 16.01
C LEU A 73 8.74 -9.29 16.42
N ASP A 74 9.12 -8.31 17.23
CA ASP A 74 10.51 -7.99 17.58
C ASP A 74 11.40 -7.81 16.33
N LEU A 75 10.89 -7.06 15.35
CA LEU A 75 11.57 -6.80 14.09
C LEU A 75 11.85 -5.29 13.93
N PRO A 76 12.92 -4.92 13.20
CA PRO A 76 13.11 -3.53 12.83
C PRO A 76 11.95 -2.99 12.00
N GLU A 77 11.50 -1.77 12.25
CA GLU A 77 10.43 -1.09 11.48
C GLU A 77 10.72 -1.09 9.99
N ALA A 78 12.00 -0.94 9.60
CA ALA A 78 12.44 -0.96 8.21
C ALA A 78 12.10 -2.26 7.48
N VAL A 79 12.07 -3.40 8.18
CA VAL A 79 11.70 -4.71 7.59
C VAL A 79 10.21 -4.72 7.25
N VAL A 80 9.37 -4.26 8.18
CA VAL A 80 7.91 -4.17 7.97
C VAL A 80 7.60 -3.16 6.88
N LEU A 81 8.26 -2.01 6.91
CA LEU A 81 8.12 -0.95 5.92
C LEU A 81 8.53 -1.43 4.52
N GLY A 82 9.60 -2.22 4.41
CA GLY A 82 10.02 -2.83 3.16
C GLY A 82 8.95 -3.73 2.54
N VAL A 83 8.20 -4.47 3.35
CA VAL A 83 7.06 -5.27 2.87
C VAL A 83 5.92 -4.36 2.37
N VAL A 84 5.58 -3.30 3.11
CA VAL A 84 4.54 -2.36 2.71
C VAL A 84 4.87 -1.67 1.38
N THR A 85 6.11 -1.26 1.19
CA THR A 85 6.54 -0.58 -0.04
C THR A 85 6.66 -1.53 -1.23
N PHE A 86 7.01 -2.79 -0.99
CA PHE A 86 7.16 -3.79 -2.05
C PHE A 86 5.82 -4.26 -2.60
N TYR A 87 4.82 -4.47 -1.75
CA TYR A 87 3.52 -5.01 -2.15
C TYR A 87 2.52 -3.90 -2.45
N THR A 88 2.09 -3.78 -3.69
CA THR A 88 1.15 -2.75 -4.17
C THR A 88 -0.27 -2.87 -3.60
N MET A 89 -0.59 -4.00 -2.94
CA MET A 89 -1.86 -4.20 -2.26
C MET A 89 -1.99 -3.41 -0.96
N PHE A 90 -0.85 -2.96 -0.40
CA PHE A 90 -0.86 -2.13 0.80
C PHE A 90 -0.93 -0.66 0.43
N HIS A 91 -2.02 -0.03 0.86
CA HIS A 91 -2.29 1.37 0.61
C HIS A 91 -1.62 2.23 1.69
N LYS A 92 -0.79 3.14 1.26
CA LYS A 92 -0.06 4.08 2.12
C LYS A 92 -0.87 5.34 2.40
N GLU A 93 -1.85 5.61 1.54
CA GLU A 93 -2.81 6.70 1.65
C GLU A 93 -4.24 6.15 1.66
N ALA A 94 -5.17 6.95 2.15
CA ALA A 94 -6.58 6.58 2.12
C ALA A 94 -7.07 6.45 0.68
N VAL A 95 -7.55 5.27 0.33
CA VAL A 95 -8.13 5.00 -0.99
C VAL A 95 -9.63 5.25 -1.00
N GLY A 96 -10.19 5.46 -2.19
CA GLY A 96 -11.62 5.63 -2.37
C GLY A 96 -12.41 4.35 -2.04
N LYS A 97 -13.73 4.49 -1.98
CA LYS A 97 -14.66 3.38 -1.68
C LYS A 97 -14.53 2.20 -2.66
N HIS A 98 -14.14 2.46 -3.88
CA HIS A 98 -13.96 1.47 -4.93
C HIS A 98 -12.58 1.64 -5.56
N LEU A 99 -11.80 0.58 -5.57
CA LEU A 99 -10.52 0.50 -6.26
C LEU A 99 -10.69 -0.35 -7.52
N ILE A 100 -10.35 0.20 -8.67
CA ILE A 100 -10.44 -0.49 -9.95
C ILE A 100 -9.04 -0.68 -10.49
N GLY A 101 -8.61 -1.95 -10.60
CA GLY A 101 -7.32 -2.31 -11.18
C GLY A 101 -7.47 -2.72 -12.64
N VAL A 102 -6.73 -2.07 -13.54
CA VAL A 102 -6.63 -2.47 -14.95
C VAL A 102 -5.20 -2.89 -15.24
N CYS A 103 -5.04 -4.09 -15.78
CA CYS A 103 -3.72 -4.59 -16.15
C CYS A 103 -3.27 -3.99 -17.49
N THR A 104 -2.12 -3.31 -17.47
CA THR A 104 -1.48 -2.71 -18.66
C THR A 104 -0.10 -3.30 -18.95
N THR A 105 0.20 -4.51 -18.44
CA THR A 105 1.45 -5.20 -18.74
C THR A 105 1.51 -5.64 -20.21
N SER A 106 2.70 -5.98 -20.69
CA SER A 106 2.99 -6.24 -22.11
C SER A 106 1.94 -7.11 -22.81
N LEU A 107 1.53 -8.22 -22.20
CA LEU A 107 0.53 -9.12 -22.80
C LEU A 107 -0.87 -8.49 -22.81
N CYS A 108 -1.27 -7.86 -21.72
CA CYS A 108 -2.57 -7.19 -21.63
C CYS A 108 -2.65 -5.98 -22.57
N ALA A 109 -1.55 -5.21 -22.72
CA ALA A 109 -1.47 -4.09 -23.66
C ALA A 109 -1.70 -4.56 -25.12
N VAL A 110 -1.03 -5.65 -25.52
CA VAL A 110 -1.23 -6.24 -26.85
C VAL A 110 -2.68 -6.70 -27.06
N MET A 111 -3.34 -7.18 -26.02
CA MET A 111 -4.74 -7.60 -26.04
C MET A 111 -5.74 -6.45 -25.89
N GLY A 112 -5.28 -5.20 -25.87
CA GLY A 112 -6.14 -4.01 -25.77
C GLY A 112 -6.35 -3.48 -24.35
N GLY A 113 -5.49 -3.83 -23.39
CA GLY A 113 -5.56 -3.35 -22.01
C GLY A 113 -5.56 -1.84 -21.89
N ASP A 114 -4.79 -1.14 -22.72
CA ASP A 114 -4.76 0.32 -22.78
C ASP A 114 -6.09 0.93 -23.20
N MET A 115 -6.78 0.27 -24.14
CA MET A 115 -8.12 0.67 -24.56
C MET A 115 -9.15 0.51 -23.43
N VAL A 116 -9.03 -0.59 -22.68
CA VAL A 116 -9.89 -0.84 -21.50
C VAL A 116 -9.64 0.24 -20.45
N TYR A 117 -8.38 0.54 -20.13
CA TYR A 117 -7.99 1.59 -19.19
C TYR A 117 -8.60 2.95 -19.58
N GLU A 118 -8.40 3.39 -20.83
CA GLU A 118 -8.93 4.65 -21.33
C GLU A 118 -10.47 4.70 -21.31
N THR A 119 -11.12 3.59 -21.63
CA THR A 119 -12.58 3.48 -21.61
C THR A 119 -13.12 3.63 -20.19
N VAL A 120 -12.54 2.90 -19.23
CA VAL A 120 -12.90 2.98 -17.80
C VAL A 120 -12.67 4.40 -17.27
N ARG A 121 -11.52 4.98 -17.56
CA ARG A 121 -11.16 6.34 -17.15
C ARG A 121 -12.18 7.38 -17.66
N LYS A 122 -12.53 7.32 -18.94
CA LYS A 122 -13.53 8.22 -19.55
C LYS A 122 -14.92 7.99 -18.98
N HIS A 123 -15.30 6.75 -18.78
CA HIS A 123 -16.64 6.40 -18.26
C HIS A 123 -16.83 6.91 -16.82
N LEU A 124 -15.79 6.82 -16.01
CA LEU A 124 -15.81 7.26 -14.61
C LEU A 124 -15.50 8.77 -14.44
N GLY A 125 -15.12 9.47 -15.50
CA GLY A 125 -14.75 10.88 -15.45
C GLY A 125 -13.49 11.15 -14.60
N LEU A 126 -12.59 10.17 -14.50
CA LEU A 126 -11.40 10.26 -13.67
C LEU A 126 -10.32 11.10 -14.34
N CYS A 127 -9.70 12.00 -13.56
CA CYS A 127 -8.48 12.69 -13.95
C CYS A 127 -7.26 11.78 -13.62
N LEU A 128 -6.17 11.94 -14.38
CA LEU A 128 -4.91 11.21 -14.16
C LEU A 128 -4.32 11.39 -12.74
N LEU A 129 -4.70 12.45 -12.04
CA LEU A 129 -4.29 12.71 -10.66
C LEU A 129 -4.86 11.71 -9.63
N TYR A 130 -5.89 10.94 -9.99
CA TYR A 130 -6.51 9.93 -9.13
C TYR A 130 -6.11 8.50 -9.51
N THR A 131 -5.24 8.33 -10.49
CA THR A 131 -4.65 7.04 -10.80
C THR A 131 -3.52 6.76 -9.81
N SER A 132 -3.39 5.48 -9.40
CA SER A 132 -2.35 5.02 -8.50
C SER A 132 -0.99 5.63 -8.85
N PRO A 133 -0.20 6.08 -7.88
CA PRO A 133 1.17 6.55 -8.12
C PRO A 133 2.13 5.46 -8.57
N SER A 134 1.64 4.30 -9.01
CA SER A 134 2.48 3.24 -9.57
C SER A 134 3.35 3.78 -10.69
N PRO A 135 4.66 3.47 -10.70
CA PRO A 135 5.55 3.85 -11.80
C PRO A 135 5.09 3.37 -13.18
N ARG A 136 4.20 2.38 -13.23
CA ARG A 136 3.62 1.85 -14.46
C ARG A 136 2.54 2.73 -15.08
N ASP A 137 1.96 3.63 -14.30
CA ASP A 137 0.85 4.49 -14.74
C ASP A 137 1.33 5.85 -15.22
N ARG A 138 2.66 6.05 -15.33
CA ARG A 138 3.31 7.32 -15.68
C ARG A 138 3.84 7.38 -17.11
N THR A 139 3.25 6.67 -18.04
CA THR A 139 3.55 6.82 -19.47
C THR A 139 2.61 7.80 -20.13
#